data_096be022b385b1e9dfc006d22af2af1e
#
_entry.id   096be022b385b1e9dfc006d22af2af1e
#
_cell.length_a   1.000
_cell.length_b   1.000
_cell.length_c   1.000
_cell.angle_alpha   90.00
_cell.angle_beta   90.00
_cell.angle_gamma   90.00
#
_symmetry.space_group_name_H-M   'P 1'
#
loop_
_entity.id
_entity.type
_entity.pdbx_description
1 polymer ?
#
loop_
_entity_poly.entity_id
_entity_poly.type
_entity_poly.pdbx_seq_one_letter_code
_entity_poly.pdbx_strand_id
1 'polypeptide(L)'
;MATEPATSRAQPEVWGKLPAPTPEVPFLEGPGGRGSELLRVLRIAAEFVRGFRVLHFVGPCVTVFGSARFAEDHPAYQLAREMGRRIAREGFTVMTGGGPELIEAANRGAKDVGGRSIGCNIVLPREQQPNPFLDRFLTFRYFFVRKVMLVKYSYAFVVLPGGFGTLDELFEAATLI
;
A
#
# COMPACT_ATOMS: atom_id res chain seq x y z
N MET A 1 -49.02 -33.64 -23.67
CA MET A 1 -47.56 -33.63 -23.60
C MET A 1 -47.17 -32.28 -23.00
N ALA A 2 -46.97 -32.24 -21.69
CA ALA A 2 -46.59 -31.02 -20.96
C ALA A 2 -45.06 -30.99 -20.85
N THR A 3 -44.43 -29.95 -21.36
CA THR A 3 -43.02 -29.69 -21.26
C THR A 3 -42.72 -29.11 -19.86
N GLU A 4 -41.95 -29.84 -19.04
CA GLU A 4 -41.39 -29.33 -17.78
C GLU A 4 -40.48 -28.12 -18.03
N PRO A 5 -40.56 -27.07 -17.17
CA PRO A 5 -39.60 -25.97 -17.23
C PRO A 5 -38.26 -26.44 -16.67
N ALA A 6 -37.19 -26.11 -17.42
CA ALA A 6 -35.80 -26.32 -17.04
C ALA A 6 -35.52 -25.70 -15.67
N THR A 7 -35.13 -26.52 -14.69
CA THR A 7 -34.62 -26.12 -13.39
C THR A 7 -33.35 -25.25 -13.58
N SER A 8 -33.49 -23.97 -13.28
CA SER A 8 -32.38 -23.06 -13.12
C SER A 8 -31.43 -23.64 -12.06
N ARG A 9 -30.23 -24.05 -12.48
CA ARG A 9 -29.14 -24.38 -11.55
C ARG A 9 -28.84 -23.13 -10.74
N ALA A 10 -29.21 -23.09 -9.49
CA ALA A 10 -28.78 -22.10 -8.55
C ALA A 10 -27.24 -22.09 -8.55
N GLN A 11 -26.66 -20.92 -8.85
CA GLN A 11 -25.23 -20.74 -8.69
C GLN A 11 -24.89 -20.96 -7.21
N PRO A 12 -23.82 -21.67 -6.87
CA PRO A 12 -23.45 -21.87 -5.48
C PRO A 12 -23.25 -20.50 -4.83
N GLU A 13 -23.95 -20.28 -3.70
CA GLU A 13 -23.70 -19.10 -2.86
C GLU A 13 -22.23 -19.14 -2.43
N VAL A 14 -21.44 -18.26 -3.03
CA VAL A 14 -20.03 -18.09 -2.65
C VAL A 14 -20.02 -17.38 -1.31
N TRP A 15 -19.81 -18.14 -0.25
CA TRP A 15 -19.60 -17.60 1.08
C TRP A 15 -18.30 -16.81 1.11
N GLY A 16 -18.42 -15.49 1.29
CA GLY A 16 -17.32 -14.54 1.31
C GLY A 16 -17.25 -13.68 0.04
N LYS A 17 -16.79 -12.46 0.19
CA LYS A 17 -16.46 -11.60 -0.95
C LYS A 17 -15.24 -12.22 -1.63
N LEU A 18 -15.40 -12.76 -2.83
CA LEU A 18 -14.25 -13.09 -3.66
C LEU A 18 -13.35 -11.86 -3.72
N PRO A 19 -12.07 -11.97 -3.37
CA PRO A 19 -11.16 -10.85 -3.55
C PRO A 19 -11.20 -10.48 -5.04
N ALA A 20 -11.43 -9.21 -5.33
CA ALA A 20 -11.38 -8.77 -6.71
C ALA A 20 -9.97 -9.09 -7.26
N PRO A 21 -9.85 -9.50 -8.53
CA PRO A 21 -8.59 -9.97 -9.08
C PRO A 21 -7.53 -8.87 -9.02
N THR A 22 -6.56 -9.02 -8.14
CA THR A 22 -5.36 -8.21 -8.14
C THR A 22 -4.36 -8.77 -9.15
N PRO A 23 -3.40 -7.97 -9.64
CA PRO A 23 -2.33 -8.48 -10.52
C PRO A 23 -1.50 -9.61 -9.90
N GLU A 24 -1.57 -9.79 -8.59
CA GLU A 24 -0.90 -10.86 -7.85
C GLU A 24 -1.63 -12.19 -7.89
N VAL A 25 -2.96 -12.20 -8.01
CA VAL A 25 -3.74 -13.44 -8.02
C VAL A 25 -3.23 -14.42 -9.09
N PRO A 26 -3.07 -14.02 -10.39
CA PRO A 26 -2.51 -14.92 -11.38
C PRO A 26 -1.05 -15.32 -11.14
N PHE A 27 -0.32 -14.57 -10.33
CA PHE A 27 1.04 -14.91 -9.92
C PHE A 27 1.07 -16.04 -8.88
N LEU A 28 0.06 -16.08 -8.02
CA LEU A 28 -0.04 -17.04 -6.93
C LEU A 28 -0.84 -18.31 -7.27
N GLU A 29 -1.45 -18.35 -8.45
CA GLU A 29 -2.24 -19.52 -8.94
C GLU A 29 -1.40 -20.75 -9.32
N GLY A 30 -0.08 -20.67 -9.18
CA GLY A 30 0.83 -21.76 -9.48
C GLY A 30 1.62 -21.57 -10.78
N PRO A 31 2.35 -22.60 -11.27
CA PRO A 31 3.26 -22.46 -12.39
C PRO A 31 2.51 -22.19 -13.71
N GLY A 32 2.85 -21.09 -14.35
CA GLY A 32 2.37 -20.72 -15.68
C GLY A 32 3.26 -21.22 -16.82
N GLY A 33 2.93 -20.83 -18.06
CA GLY A 33 3.79 -21.12 -19.21
C GLY A 33 5.12 -20.33 -19.14
N ARG A 34 6.24 -20.95 -19.58
CA ARG A 34 7.59 -20.33 -19.47
C ARG A 34 7.67 -18.92 -20.07
N GLY A 35 6.99 -18.66 -21.17
CA GLY A 35 6.97 -17.32 -21.80
C GLY A 35 6.23 -16.29 -20.95
N SER A 36 5.10 -16.67 -20.37
CA SER A 36 4.32 -15.77 -19.48
C SER A 36 5.09 -15.46 -18.18
N GLU A 37 5.80 -16.46 -17.65
CA GLU A 37 6.64 -16.26 -16.47
C GLU A 37 7.81 -15.30 -16.74
N LEU A 38 8.49 -15.44 -17.88
CA LEU A 38 9.57 -14.53 -18.28
C LEU A 38 9.06 -13.09 -18.41
N LEU A 39 7.93 -12.88 -19.07
CA LEU A 39 7.33 -11.55 -19.19
C LEU A 39 6.95 -10.96 -17.83
N ARG A 40 6.50 -11.80 -16.90
CA ARG A 40 6.19 -11.40 -15.53
C ARG A 40 7.45 -10.96 -14.78
N VAL A 41 8.55 -11.73 -14.87
CA VAL A 41 9.84 -11.36 -14.27
C VAL A 41 10.33 -10.02 -14.81
N LEU A 42 10.27 -9.79 -16.12
CA LEU A 42 10.66 -8.51 -16.73
C LEU A 42 9.80 -7.34 -16.21
N ARG A 43 8.51 -7.56 -16.04
CA ARG A 43 7.60 -6.55 -15.48
C ARG A 43 7.93 -6.22 -14.01
N ILE A 44 8.19 -7.25 -13.20
CA ILE A 44 8.62 -7.08 -11.78
C ILE A 44 9.94 -6.30 -11.75
N ALA A 45 10.92 -6.68 -12.55
CA ALA A 45 12.20 -5.97 -12.64
C ALA A 45 12.02 -4.50 -13.04
N ALA A 46 11.14 -4.22 -14.00
CA ALA A 46 10.82 -2.85 -14.40
C ALA A 46 10.20 -2.02 -13.26
N GLU A 47 9.34 -2.62 -12.43
CA GLU A 47 8.79 -1.95 -11.25
C GLU A 47 9.87 -1.64 -10.20
N PHE A 48 10.81 -2.56 -9.96
CA PHE A 48 11.97 -2.30 -9.10
C PHE A 48 12.81 -1.14 -9.61
N VAL A 49 13.19 -1.17 -10.89
CA VAL A 49 13.98 -0.09 -11.52
C VAL A 49 13.27 1.26 -11.41
N ARG A 50 11.96 1.29 -11.69
CA ARG A 50 11.14 2.51 -11.53
C ARG A 50 11.14 3.01 -10.08
N GLY A 51 10.89 2.12 -9.12
CA GLY A 51 10.90 2.43 -7.69
C GLY A 51 12.24 3.01 -7.25
N PHE A 52 13.34 2.34 -7.57
CA PHE A 52 14.69 2.80 -7.24
C PHE A 52 15.01 4.17 -7.85
N ARG A 53 14.69 4.39 -9.11
CA ARG A 53 14.94 5.69 -9.76
C ARG A 53 14.17 6.84 -9.13
N VAL A 54 12.90 6.63 -8.76
CA VAL A 54 12.06 7.69 -8.19
C VAL A 54 12.42 7.96 -6.74
N LEU A 55 12.70 6.89 -5.96
CA LEU A 55 12.96 7.01 -4.52
C LEU A 55 14.44 7.33 -4.20
N HIS A 56 15.34 7.24 -5.17
CA HIS A 56 16.77 7.51 -4.94
C HIS A 56 17.05 8.91 -4.35
N PHE A 57 16.27 9.90 -4.73
CA PHE A 57 16.48 11.31 -4.35
C PHE A 57 15.51 11.82 -3.28
N VAL A 58 14.81 10.94 -2.58
CA VAL A 58 13.82 11.37 -1.58
C VAL A 58 14.41 11.69 -0.22
N GLY A 59 15.69 11.35 -0.01
CA GLY A 59 16.39 11.51 1.26
C GLY A 59 16.02 10.40 2.27
N PRO A 60 16.49 10.51 3.51
CA PRO A 60 16.17 9.54 4.54
C PRO A 60 14.67 9.61 4.87
N CYS A 61 14.03 8.45 4.90
CA CYS A 61 12.59 8.35 5.17
C CYS A 61 12.31 7.73 6.54
N VAL A 62 11.18 8.09 7.12
CA VAL A 62 10.52 7.34 8.18
C VAL A 62 9.17 6.90 7.63
N THR A 63 8.93 5.59 7.62
CA THR A 63 7.66 5.04 7.12
C THR A 63 6.64 4.94 8.24
N VAL A 64 5.43 5.43 7.97
CA VAL A 64 4.30 5.36 8.89
C VAL A 64 3.28 4.38 8.33
N PHE A 65 3.03 3.31 9.08
CA PHE A 65 1.99 2.32 8.83
C PHE A 65 0.77 2.58 9.70
N GLY A 66 -0.41 2.31 9.19
CA GLY A 66 -1.64 2.49 9.93
C GLY A 66 -2.89 2.20 9.10
N SER A 67 -4.04 2.24 9.73
CA SER A 67 -5.33 1.99 9.10
C SER A 67 -5.73 3.13 8.15
N ALA A 68 -6.47 2.79 7.11
CA ALA A 68 -7.19 3.72 6.27
C ALA A 68 -8.68 3.82 6.72
N ARG A 69 -8.98 3.88 8.02
CA ARG A 69 -10.36 3.83 8.53
C ARG A 69 -10.65 4.74 9.72
N PHE A 70 -9.75 5.65 10.07
CA PHE A 70 -9.96 6.60 11.16
C PHE A 70 -10.16 8.01 10.60
N ALA A 71 -11.32 8.57 10.80
CA ALA A 71 -11.68 9.92 10.38
C ALA A 71 -10.88 11.02 11.12
N GLU A 72 -10.94 12.25 10.62
CA GLU A 72 -10.14 13.38 11.13
C GLU A 72 -10.40 13.73 12.60
N ASP A 73 -11.59 13.47 13.12
CA ASP A 73 -12.00 13.71 14.52
C ASP A 73 -11.46 12.66 15.49
N HIS A 74 -10.95 11.53 14.98
CA HIS A 74 -10.46 10.45 15.83
C HIS A 74 -9.11 10.82 16.46
N PRO A 75 -8.87 10.52 17.75
CA PRO A 75 -7.59 10.83 18.43
C PRO A 75 -6.36 10.25 17.73
N ALA A 76 -6.48 9.08 17.11
CA ALA A 76 -5.39 8.46 16.35
C ALA A 76 -5.00 9.29 15.12
N TYR A 77 -5.96 9.99 14.47
CA TYR A 77 -5.66 10.89 13.36
C TYR A 77 -4.79 12.07 13.81
N GLN A 78 -5.13 12.68 14.94
CA GLN A 78 -4.36 13.79 15.50
C GLN A 78 -2.96 13.34 15.92
N LEU A 79 -2.85 12.13 16.50
CA LEU A 79 -1.56 11.53 16.84
C LEU A 79 -0.71 11.30 15.60
N ALA A 80 -1.29 10.73 14.52
CA ALA A 80 -0.61 10.52 13.25
C ALA A 80 -0.11 11.83 12.65
N ARG A 81 -0.94 12.88 12.66
CA ARG A 81 -0.59 14.20 12.16
C ARG A 81 0.56 14.84 12.94
N GLU A 82 0.53 14.75 14.28
CA GLU A 82 1.61 15.25 15.12
C GLU A 82 2.91 14.43 14.89
N MET A 83 2.81 13.12 14.73
CA MET A 83 3.96 12.28 14.39
C MET A 83 4.58 12.71 13.07
N GLY A 84 3.78 12.96 12.04
CA GLY A 84 4.26 13.46 10.75
C GLY A 84 5.01 14.80 10.88
N ARG A 85 4.51 15.72 11.71
CA ARG A 85 5.21 17.00 12.00
C ARG A 85 6.57 16.78 12.66
N ARG A 86 6.65 15.89 13.65
CA ARG A 86 7.90 15.60 14.36
C ARG A 86 8.92 14.97 13.46
N ILE A 87 8.53 13.95 12.69
CA ILE A 87 9.40 13.29 11.70
C ILE A 87 9.98 14.33 10.73
N ALA A 88 9.14 15.22 10.21
CA ALA A 88 9.58 16.23 9.25
C ALA A 88 10.49 17.29 9.88
N ARG A 89 10.27 17.69 11.14
CA ARG A 89 11.14 18.64 11.88
C ARG A 89 12.55 18.07 12.11
N GLU A 90 12.67 16.75 12.27
CA GLU A 90 13.95 16.06 12.38
C GLU A 90 14.64 15.86 11.01
N GLY A 91 14.09 16.43 9.93
CA GLY A 91 14.68 16.39 8.59
C GLY A 91 14.39 15.14 7.79
N PHE A 92 13.56 14.23 8.28
CA PHE A 92 13.17 13.03 7.57
C PHE A 92 11.99 13.29 6.62
N THR A 93 11.97 12.53 5.53
CA THR A 93 10.80 12.45 4.65
C THR A 93 9.77 11.48 5.25
N VAL A 94 8.51 11.90 5.36
CA VAL A 94 7.43 11.01 5.77
C VAL A 94 7.02 10.14 4.58
N MET A 95 7.13 8.82 4.73
CA MET A 95 6.68 7.85 3.73
C MET A 95 5.49 7.07 4.26
N THR A 96 4.47 6.86 3.41
CA THR A 96 3.26 6.11 3.76
C THR A 96 2.77 5.27 2.59
N GLY A 97 1.66 4.56 2.77
CA GLY A 97 0.91 3.95 1.66
C GLY A 97 0.27 4.96 0.70
N GLY A 98 0.21 6.24 1.06
CA GLY A 98 -0.34 7.30 0.22
C GLY A 98 -1.86 7.31 0.09
N GLY A 99 -2.57 6.45 0.81
CA GLY A 99 -4.03 6.41 0.86
C GLY A 99 -4.63 7.50 1.76
N PRO A 100 -5.95 7.50 1.93
CA PRO A 100 -6.68 8.47 2.75
C PRO A 100 -6.59 8.18 4.27
N GLU A 101 -7.21 9.03 5.06
CA GLU A 101 -7.48 8.90 6.49
C GLU A 101 -6.22 8.90 7.37
N LEU A 102 -6.00 7.90 8.25
CA LEU A 102 -4.95 7.93 9.25
C LEU A 102 -3.53 8.09 8.65
N ILE A 103 -3.25 7.40 7.55
CA ILE A 103 -1.95 7.52 6.86
C ILE A 103 -1.80 8.85 6.13
N GLU A 104 -2.92 9.44 5.66
CA GLU A 104 -2.97 10.80 5.15
C GLU A 104 -2.61 11.81 6.24
N ALA A 105 -3.08 11.60 7.48
CA ALA A 105 -2.78 12.47 8.60
C ALA A 105 -1.28 12.66 8.82
N ALA A 106 -0.48 11.59 8.70
CA ALA A 106 0.97 11.67 8.80
C ALA A 106 1.58 12.50 7.66
N ASN A 107 1.10 12.29 6.41
CA ASN A 107 1.53 13.09 5.27
C ASN A 107 1.17 14.58 5.44
N ARG A 108 -0.07 14.87 5.87
CA ARG A 108 -0.54 16.21 6.18
C ARG A 108 0.31 16.87 7.28
N GLY A 109 0.64 16.13 8.34
CA GLY A 109 1.51 16.60 9.39
C GLY A 109 2.89 17.03 8.90
N ALA A 110 3.50 16.28 7.98
CA ALA A 110 4.75 16.69 7.34
C ALA A 110 4.57 18.00 6.55
N LYS A 111 3.49 18.14 5.79
CA LYS A 111 3.20 19.35 5.01
C LYS A 111 2.89 20.57 5.88
N ASP A 112 2.30 20.40 7.05
CA ASP A 112 2.03 21.49 8.01
C ASP A 112 3.30 22.26 8.42
N VAL A 113 4.46 21.62 8.33
CA VAL A 113 5.76 22.20 8.72
C VAL A 113 6.74 22.33 7.53
N GLY A 114 6.22 22.24 6.30
CA GLY A 114 7.03 22.36 5.08
C GLY A 114 7.92 21.16 4.80
N GLY A 115 7.69 20.03 5.45
CA GLY A 115 8.43 18.79 5.24
C GLY A 115 8.06 18.06 3.95
N ARG A 116 8.85 17.03 3.62
CA ARG A 116 8.64 16.18 2.45
C ARG A 116 7.77 14.98 2.79
N SER A 117 6.93 14.60 1.84
CA SER A 117 5.91 13.56 2.02
C SER A 117 5.75 12.72 0.76
N ILE A 118 5.74 11.39 0.90
CA ILE A 118 5.72 10.44 -0.21
C ILE A 118 4.72 9.32 0.06
N GLY A 119 4.02 8.92 -1.01
CA GLY A 119 3.12 7.77 -1.00
C GLY A 119 3.62 6.63 -1.88
N CYS A 120 3.69 5.43 -1.31
CA CYS A 120 3.94 4.18 -2.03
C CYS A 120 2.68 3.30 -1.97
N ASN A 121 1.84 3.38 -3.00
CA ASN A 121 0.56 2.68 -3.05
C ASN A 121 0.66 1.37 -3.84
N ILE A 122 -0.40 0.57 -3.73
CA ILE A 122 -0.62 -0.66 -4.48
C ILE A 122 -1.83 -0.49 -5.39
N VAL A 123 -1.81 -1.11 -6.55
CA VAL A 123 -2.99 -1.20 -7.40
C VAL A 123 -4.02 -2.08 -6.71
N LEU A 124 -5.10 -1.49 -6.26
CA LEU A 124 -6.24 -2.18 -5.66
C LEU A 124 -7.40 -2.24 -6.67
N PRO A 125 -8.29 -3.24 -6.54
CA PRO A 125 -9.47 -3.37 -7.40
C PRO A 125 -10.44 -2.17 -7.30
N ARG A 126 -10.45 -1.51 -6.16
CA ARG A 126 -11.07 -0.19 -5.99
C ARG A 126 -9.95 0.82 -5.87
N GLU A 127 -9.83 1.67 -6.88
CA GLU A 127 -8.80 2.70 -6.96
C GLU A 127 -8.93 3.64 -5.76
N GLN A 128 -7.91 3.67 -4.91
CA GLN A 128 -7.79 4.68 -3.87
C GLN A 128 -7.10 5.89 -4.47
N GLN A 129 -7.76 7.04 -4.41
CA GLN A 129 -7.15 8.29 -4.81
C GLN A 129 -5.97 8.60 -3.88
N PRO A 130 -4.84 9.09 -4.44
CA PRO A 130 -3.74 9.57 -3.61
C PRO A 130 -4.22 10.74 -2.75
N ASN A 131 -3.76 10.78 -1.49
CA ASN A 131 -4.09 11.92 -0.66
C ASN A 131 -3.38 13.20 -1.16
N PRO A 132 -3.95 14.41 -0.90
CA PRO A 132 -3.46 15.67 -1.47
C PRO A 132 -2.16 16.18 -0.84
N PHE A 133 -1.65 15.52 0.18
CA PHE A 133 -0.47 15.95 0.95
C PHE A 133 0.83 15.27 0.52
N LEU A 134 0.89 14.74 -0.69
CA LEU A 134 2.04 14.02 -1.23
C LEU A 134 2.83 14.87 -2.23
N ASP A 135 4.15 14.94 -2.05
CA ASP A 135 5.06 15.53 -3.04
C ASP A 135 5.34 14.56 -4.19
N ARG A 136 5.35 13.26 -3.89
CA ARG A 136 5.48 12.18 -4.88
C ARG A 136 4.57 11.02 -4.53
N PHE A 137 4.08 10.38 -5.56
CA PHE A 137 3.21 9.21 -5.44
C PHE A 137 3.64 8.13 -6.44
N LEU A 138 3.85 6.92 -5.92
CA LEU A 138 4.16 5.75 -6.72
C LEU A 138 3.12 4.69 -6.49
N THR A 139 2.69 4.04 -7.57
CA THR A 139 1.79 2.90 -7.50
C THR A 139 2.51 1.67 -8.02
N PHE A 140 2.45 0.58 -7.28
CA PHE A 140 3.03 -0.71 -7.60
C PHE A 140 1.93 -1.74 -7.88
N ARG A 141 2.22 -2.72 -8.71
CA ARG A 141 1.30 -3.82 -9.03
C ARG A 141 1.46 -4.99 -8.06
N TYR A 142 2.68 -5.16 -7.53
CA TYR A 142 3.04 -6.27 -6.67
C TYR A 142 3.29 -5.80 -5.24
N PHE A 143 2.63 -6.44 -4.27
CA PHE A 143 2.77 -6.12 -2.85
C PHE A 143 4.22 -6.22 -2.37
N PHE A 144 4.93 -7.28 -2.75
CA PHE A 144 6.31 -7.48 -2.34
C PHE A 144 7.27 -6.41 -2.91
N VAL A 145 7.04 -5.89 -4.13
CA VAL A 145 7.85 -4.79 -4.68
C VAL A 145 7.63 -3.53 -3.86
N ARG A 146 6.36 -3.19 -3.57
CA ARG A 146 6.00 -2.04 -2.72
C ARG A 146 6.64 -2.16 -1.33
N LYS A 147 6.53 -3.32 -0.68
CA LYS A 147 7.09 -3.57 0.64
C LYS A 147 8.60 -3.40 0.67
N VAL A 148 9.32 -3.95 -0.30
CA VAL A 148 10.77 -3.74 -0.42
C VAL A 148 11.10 -2.25 -0.52
N MET A 149 10.33 -1.45 -1.27
CA MET A 149 10.56 -0.01 -1.36
C MET A 149 10.34 0.71 -0.03
N LEU A 150 9.27 0.37 0.69
CA LEU A 150 8.97 0.95 2.00
C LEU A 150 10.06 0.63 3.02
N VAL A 151 10.57 -0.60 3.03
CA VAL A 151 11.64 -1.00 3.96
C VAL A 151 13.00 -0.42 3.56
N LYS A 152 13.37 -0.54 2.27
CA LYS A 152 14.71 -0.15 1.78
C LYS A 152 15.05 1.33 2.02
N TYR A 153 14.09 2.23 1.89
CA TYR A 153 14.31 3.66 2.00
C TYR A 153 14.02 4.23 3.39
N SER A 154 13.60 3.39 4.34
CA SER A 154 13.25 3.80 5.69
C SER A 154 14.38 3.56 6.69
N TYR A 155 14.62 4.55 7.52
CA TYR A 155 15.53 4.50 8.66
C TYR A 155 14.82 4.09 9.95
N ALA A 156 13.50 4.30 9.99
CA ALA A 156 12.67 3.89 11.10
C ALA A 156 11.22 3.67 10.63
N PHE A 157 10.45 2.99 11.46
CA PHE A 157 9.05 2.68 11.21
C PHE A 157 8.20 3.15 12.39
N VAL A 158 7.09 3.77 12.09
CA VAL A 158 6.04 4.12 13.04
C VAL A 158 4.81 3.31 12.70
N VAL A 159 4.30 2.58 13.68
CA VAL A 159 3.11 1.74 13.48
C VAL A 159 1.99 2.30 14.35
N LEU A 160 0.93 2.73 13.69
CA LEU A 160 -0.28 3.23 14.30
C LEU A 160 -1.36 2.15 14.29
N PRO A 161 -2.45 2.31 15.05
CA PRO A 161 -3.52 1.33 15.06
C PRO A 161 -4.01 0.98 13.65
N GLY A 162 -4.18 -0.32 13.36
CA GLY A 162 -4.58 -0.78 12.04
C GLY A 162 -5.05 -2.23 12.02
N GLY A 163 -5.42 -2.70 10.84
CA GLY A 163 -5.86 -4.06 10.59
C GLY A 163 -4.73 -5.00 10.16
N PHE A 164 -5.10 -6.12 9.53
CA PHE A 164 -4.15 -7.15 9.09
C PHE A 164 -3.05 -6.62 8.16
N GLY A 165 -3.36 -5.68 7.26
CA GLY A 165 -2.35 -5.10 6.38
C GLY A 165 -1.28 -4.30 7.15
N THR A 166 -1.68 -3.60 8.22
CA THR A 166 -0.74 -2.89 9.10
C THR A 166 0.12 -3.86 9.90
N LEU A 167 -0.47 -4.96 10.39
CA LEU A 167 0.26 -6.01 11.08
C LEU A 167 1.25 -6.74 10.16
N ASP A 168 0.86 -7.01 8.92
CA ASP A 168 1.73 -7.59 7.90
C ASP A 168 2.95 -6.70 7.64
N GLU A 169 2.75 -5.40 7.47
CA GLU A 169 3.84 -4.43 7.32
C GLU A 169 4.73 -4.35 8.56
N LEU A 170 4.15 -4.39 9.76
CA LEU A 170 4.88 -4.41 11.03
C LEU A 170 5.78 -5.64 11.15
N PHE A 171 5.23 -6.84 10.96
CA PHE A 171 5.98 -8.08 11.13
C PHE A 171 7.05 -8.27 10.07
N GLU A 172 6.80 -7.84 8.84
CA GLU A 172 7.81 -7.84 7.80
C GLU A 172 8.97 -6.90 8.15
N ALA A 173 8.69 -5.64 8.50
CA ALA A 173 9.72 -4.70 8.91
C ALA A 173 10.52 -5.23 10.12
N ALA A 174 9.83 -5.73 11.15
CA ALA A 174 10.47 -6.29 12.36
C ALA A 174 11.32 -7.55 12.08
N THR A 175 11.03 -8.29 11.02
CA THR A 175 11.78 -9.48 10.62
C THR A 175 13.04 -9.12 9.84
N LEU A 176 13.03 -7.99 9.14
CA LEU A 176 14.12 -7.56 8.25
C LEU A 176 15.15 -6.63 8.92
N ILE A 177 14.82 -6.10 10.09
CA ILE A 177 15.68 -5.26 10.93
C ILE A 177 16.04 -5.99 12.23
#